data_6f2cfd3f1bdca42fe380c432b1441d2e
#
_entry.id   6f2cfd3f1bdca42fe380c432b1441d2e
#
_cell.length_a   1.000
_cell.length_b   1.000
_cell.length_c   1.000
_cell.angle_alpha   90.00
_cell.angle_beta   90.00
_cell.angle_gamma   90.00
#
_symmetry.space_group_name_H-M   'P 1'
#
loop_
_entity.id
_entity.type
_entity.pdbx_description
1 polymer ?
#
loop_
_entity_poly.entity_id
_entity_poly.type
_entity_poly.pdbx_seq_one_letter_code
_entity_poly.pdbx_strand_id
1 'polypeptide(L)'
;AKLLLEFAFINEVIDKMIESGHAYWCSCTPEEVEAMREAARAKGEKPRYDGRCRERGLDAGPGRVVRLKIPTEGRVVFDDMVKGHIATDVSELDDMILRRSDGMPTYNMAVVVDDHDMGITHVIRGDDHVSNTPKQILIYQALGWELPVFGHVPMILGKDRQKLSKRHGARSVVESQNDGLL
;
A
#
# COMPACT_ATOMS: atom_id res chain seq x y z
N ALA A 1 -1.87 -6.97 -24.21
CA ALA A 1 -3.33 -6.73 -24.22
C ALA A 1 -3.93 -6.98 -22.83
N LYS A 2 -3.71 -8.13 -22.16
CA LYS A 2 -4.28 -8.46 -20.85
C LYS A 2 -3.88 -7.42 -19.78
N LEU A 3 -2.60 -7.10 -19.65
CA LEU A 3 -2.07 -6.13 -18.68
C LEU A 3 -2.70 -4.73 -18.83
N LEU A 4 -2.95 -4.29 -20.07
CA LEU A 4 -3.59 -2.99 -20.34
C LEU A 4 -5.07 -2.98 -19.89
N LEU A 5 -5.78 -4.09 -20.00
CA LEU A 5 -7.15 -4.23 -19.53
C LEU A 5 -7.22 -4.22 -17.99
N GLU A 6 -6.27 -4.88 -17.33
CA GLU A 6 -6.14 -4.86 -15.87
C GLU A 6 -5.90 -3.43 -15.34
N PHE A 7 -5.00 -2.67 -15.94
CA PHE A 7 -4.77 -1.27 -15.56
C PHE A 7 -5.97 -0.36 -15.83
N ALA A 8 -6.71 -0.59 -16.93
CA ALA A 8 -7.93 0.15 -17.22
C ALA A 8 -8.99 -0.06 -16.13
N PHE A 9 -9.19 -1.32 -15.71
CA PHE A 9 -10.13 -1.66 -14.66
C PHE A 9 -9.76 -1.02 -13.31
N ILE A 10 -8.47 -1.09 -12.91
CA ILE A 10 -8.01 -0.45 -11.66
C ILE A 10 -8.24 1.06 -11.71
N ASN A 11 -8.02 1.69 -12.87
CA ASN A 11 -8.26 3.12 -13.03
C ASN A 11 -9.75 3.48 -12.95
N GLU A 12 -10.66 2.65 -13.45
CA GLU A 12 -12.10 2.83 -13.27
C GLU A 12 -12.49 2.76 -11.78
N VAL A 13 -11.89 1.85 -11.01
CA VAL A 13 -12.10 1.78 -9.56
C VAL A 13 -11.63 3.07 -8.87
N ILE A 14 -10.45 3.59 -9.25
CA ILE A 14 -9.93 4.86 -8.71
C ILE A 14 -10.86 6.03 -9.07
N ASP A 15 -11.41 6.07 -10.28
CA ASP A 15 -12.33 7.13 -10.70
C ASP A 15 -13.63 7.10 -9.85
N LYS A 16 -14.17 5.92 -9.56
CA LYS A 16 -15.29 5.75 -8.62
C LYS A 16 -14.94 6.23 -7.20
N MET A 17 -13.69 6.02 -6.75
CA MET A 17 -13.26 6.55 -5.44
C MET A 17 -13.20 8.08 -5.43
N ILE A 18 -12.84 8.72 -6.55
CA ILE A 18 -12.88 10.19 -6.69
C ILE A 18 -14.33 10.68 -6.64
N GLU A 19 -15.22 10.07 -7.42
CA GLU A 19 -16.64 10.42 -7.46
C GLU A 19 -17.33 10.28 -6.11
N SER A 20 -16.96 9.25 -5.33
CA SER A 20 -17.49 9.00 -3.97
C SER A 20 -16.81 9.83 -2.88
N GLY A 21 -15.80 10.64 -3.22
CA GLY A 21 -15.08 11.49 -2.26
C GLY A 21 -14.04 10.77 -1.39
N HIS A 22 -13.73 9.50 -1.68
CA HIS A 22 -12.71 8.72 -0.98
C HIS A 22 -11.30 8.92 -1.56
N ALA A 23 -11.20 9.55 -2.72
CA ALA A 23 -9.93 9.95 -3.34
C ALA A 23 -10.05 11.35 -3.94
N TYR A 24 -8.92 11.97 -4.23
CA TYR A 24 -8.86 13.32 -4.78
C TYR A 24 -7.62 13.56 -5.63
N TRP A 25 -7.70 14.52 -6.54
CA TRP A 25 -6.57 14.96 -7.33
C TRP A 25 -5.63 15.86 -6.52
N CYS A 26 -4.34 15.62 -6.66
CA CYS A 26 -3.27 16.38 -6.01
C CYS A 26 -2.31 16.93 -7.07
N SER A 27 -2.01 18.23 -6.98
CA SER A 27 -1.09 18.92 -7.89
C SER A 27 0.31 19.13 -7.31
N CYS A 28 0.58 18.66 -6.08
CA CYS A 28 1.89 18.82 -5.46
C CYS A 28 2.95 18.00 -6.20
N THR A 29 4.07 18.65 -6.53
CA THR A 29 5.22 17.98 -7.13
C THR A 29 5.98 17.13 -6.11
N PRO A 30 6.82 16.19 -6.53
CA PRO A 30 7.69 15.45 -5.61
C PRO A 30 8.57 16.35 -4.74
N GLU A 31 9.07 17.44 -5.30
CA GLU A 31 9.93 18.43 -4.61
C GLU A 31 9.14 19.15 -3.52
N GLU A 32 7.91 19.58 -3.81
CA GLU A 32 7.02 20.20 -2.81
C GLU A 32 6.71 19.24 -1.67
N VAL A 33 6.42 17.97 -1.97
CA VAL A 33 6.16 16.94 -0.94
C VAL A 33 7.42 16.68 -0.09
N GLU A 34 8.60 16.63 -0.70
CA GLU A 34 9.84 16.43 0.07
C GLU A 34 10.15 17.66 0.94
N ALA A 35 9.94 18.87 0.45
CA ALA A 35 10.06 20.09 1.28
C ALA A 35 9.12 20.07 2.50
N MET A 36 7.87 19.57 2.35
CA MET A 36 6.96 19.37 3.49
C MET A 36 7.51 18.38 4.50
N ARG A 37 8.07 17.26 4.03
CA ARG A 37 8.67 16.23 4.87
C ARG A 37 9.90 16.73 5.62
N GLU A 38 10.75 17.51 4.96
CA GLU A 38 11.92 18.13 5.58
C GLU A 38 11.51 19.16 6.65
N ALA A 39 10.51 19.99 6.37
CA ALA A 39 9.97 20.93 7.32
C ALA A 39 9.39 20.23 8.58
N ALA A 40 8.71 19.10 8.39
CA ALA A 40 8.21 18.28 9.50
C ALA A 40 9.36 17.68 10.32
N ARG A 41 10.39 17.11 9.66
CA ARG A 41 11.60 16.59 10.34
C ARG A 41 12.30 17.67 11.17
N ALA A 42 12.43 18.88 10.63
CA ALA A 42 13.04 20.00 11.34
C ALA A 42 12.31 20.41 12.62
N LYS A 43 11.00 20.16 12.67
CA LYS A 43 10.15 20.40 13.87
C LYS A 43 10.07 19.19 14.80
N GLY A 44 10.71 18.07 14.49
CA GLY A 44 10.58 16.81 15.22
C GLY A 44 9.24 16.11 14.98
N GLU A 45 8.50 16.52 13.96
CA GLU A 45 7.24 15.90 13.55
C GLU A 45 7.49 14.75 12.55
N LYS A 46 6.52 13.85 12.42
CA LYS A 46 6.62 12.77 11.45
C LYS A 46 6.55 13.32 10.01
N PRO A 47 7.53 12.99 9.14
CA PRO A 47 7.54 13.44 7.75
C PRO A 47 6.43 12.75 6.97
N ARG A 48 5.41 13.52 6.55
CA ARG A 48 4.27 13.05 5.76
C ARG A 48 3.75 14.13 4.81
N TYR A 49 2.92 13.72 3.87
CA TYR A 49 2.12 14.66 3.08
C TYR A 49 1.04 15.31 3.96
N ASP A 50 0.89 16.61 3.90
CA ASP A 50 0.03 17.40 4.81
C ASP A 50 -1.47 17.46 4.42
N GLY A 51 -1.84 16.84 3.30
CA GLY A 51 -3.24 16.80 2.86
C GLY A 51 -3.75 18.10 2.21
N ARG A 52 -2.88 19.07 1.89
CA ARG A 52 -3.28 20.42 1.41
C ARG A 52 -4.17 20.44 0.17
N CYS A 53 -4.20 19.36 -0.63
CA CYS A 53 -5.05 19.29 -1.81
C CYS A 53 -6.42 18.65 -1.55
N ARG A 54 -6.69 18.13 -0.35
CA ARG A 54 -7.94 17.39 -0.02
C ARG A 54 -9.22 18.13 -0.36
N GLU A 55 -9.25 19.44 -0.07
CA GLU A 55 -10.46 20.27 -0.18
C GLU A 55 -10.37 21.27 -1.36
N ARG A 56 -9.39 21.10 -2.26
CA ARG A 56 -9.17 22.02 -3.37
C ARG A 56 -10.10 21.78 -4.56
N GLY A 57 -10.79 20.65 -4.62
CA GLY A 57 -11.70 20.33 -5.72
C GLY A 57 -10.99 20.30 -7.08
N LEU A 58 -9.76 19.80 -7.14
CA LEU A 58 -8.98 19.75 -8.37
C LEU A 58 -9.52 18.65 -9.30
N ASP A 59 -9.56 18.94 -10.59
CA ASP A 59 -9.88 17.97 -11.64
C ASP A 59 -8.62 17.27 -12.16
N ALA A 60 -8.79 16.34 -13.11
CA ALA A 60 -7.70 15.73 -13.86
C ALA A 60 -6.84 16.80 -14.55
N GLY A 61 -5.54 16.58 -14.62
CA GLY A 61 -4.64 17.52 -15.28
C GLY A 61 -3.20 17.02 -15.37
N PRO A 62 -2.37 17.65 -16.21
CA PRO A 62 -0.97 17.26 -16.38
C PRO A 62 -0.21 17.24 -15.04
N GLY A 63 0.61 16.23 -14.83
CA GLY A 63 1.45 16.09 -13.63
C GLY A 63 0.71 15.80 -12.33
N ARG A 64 -0.63 15.75 -12.34
CA ARG A 64 -1.43 15.46 -11.16
C ARG A 64 -1.44 13.97 -10.84
N VAL A 65 -1.53 13.69 -9.53
CA VAL A 65 -1.69 12.33 -8.99
C VAL A 65 -3.03 12.21 -8.28
N VAL A 66 -3.53 10.99 -8.12
CA VAL A 66 -4.70 10.72 -7.28
C VAL A 66 -4.24 10.17 -5.95
N ARG A 67 -4.75 10.74 -4.85
CA ARG A 67 -4.48 10.29 -3.48
C ARG A 67 -5.72 9.74 -2.81
N LEU A 68 -5.52 8.73 -1.96
CA LEU A 68 -6.54 8.24 -1.03
C LEU A 68 -6.80 9.32 0.02
N LYS A 69 -8.06 9.60 0.32
CA LYS A 69 -8.48 10.47 1.42
C LYS A 69 -8.65 9.60 2.67
N ILE A 70 -7.59 9.43 3.46
CA ILE A 70 -7.65 8.62 4.69
C ILE A 70 -8.37 9.37 5.81
N PRO A 71 -8.91 8.69 6.86
CA PRO A 71 -9.40 9.33 8.06
C PRO A 71 -8.33 10.23 8.70
N THR A 72 -8.74 11.25 9.43
CA THR A 72 -7.82 12.18 10.10
C THR A 72 -7.40 11.72 11.48
N GLU A 73 -8.15 10.78 12.07
CA GLU A 73 -7.93 10.24 13.42
C GLU A 73 -8.42 8.79 13.51
N GLY A 74 -8.01 8.11 14.58
CA GLY A 74 -8.36 6.73 14.83
C GLY A 74 -7.20 5.76 14.56
N ARG A 75 -7.52 4.47 14.50
CA ARG A 75 -6.56 3.39 14.27
C ARG A 75 -7.04 2.42 13.20
N VAL A 76 -6.12 1.93 12.41
CA VAL A 76 -6.33 0.75 11.56
C VAL A 76 -5.93 -0.47 12.37
N VAL A 77 -6.89 -1.36 12.59
CA VAL A 77 -6.71 -2.56 13.43
C VAL A 77 -7.03 -3.79 12.60
N PHE A 78 -6.22 -4.82 12.73
CA PHE A 78 -6.47 -6.14 12.14
C PHE A 78 -5.80 -7.25 12.96
N ASP A 79 -6.36 -8.44 12.88
CA ASP A 79 -5.80 -9.64 13.50
C ASP A 79 -5.04 -10.44 12.46
N ASP A 80 -3.72 -10.52 12.65
CA ASP A 80 -2.83 -11.28 11.78
C ASP A 80 -2.72 -12.73 12.28
N MET A 81 -2.84 -13.71 11.37
CA MET A 81 -2.83 -15.12 11.72
C MET A 81 -1.54 -15.58 12.41
N VAL A 82 -0.42 -14.89 12.19
CA VAL A 82 0.90 -15.26 12.70
C VAL A 82 1.38 -14.29 13.77
N LYS A 83 1.16 -12.98 13.56
CA LYS A 83 1.65 -11.92 14.47
C LYS A 83 0.62 -11.48 15.52
N GLY A 84 -0.64 -11.94 15.41
CA GLY A 84 -1.70 -11.57 16.33
C GLY A 84 -2.24 -10.16 16.06
N HIS A 85 -2.70 -9.50 17.09
CA HIS A 85 -3.35 -8.19 17.02
C HIS A 85 -2.38 -7.07 16.65
N ILE A 86 -2.65 -6.37 15.55
CA ILE A 86 -1.85 -5.24 15.07
C ILE A 86 -2.74 -4.01 14.98
N ALA A 87 -2.29 -2.90 15.58
CA ALA A 87 -2.94 -1.61 15.53
C ALA A 87 -1.95 -0.55 15.05
N THR A 88 -2.34 0.22 14.03
CA THR A 88 -1.57 1.34 13.49
C THR A 88 -2.37 2.61 13.66
N ASP A 89 -1.82 3.63 14.31
CA ASP A 89 -2.46 4.93 14.42
C ASP A 89 -2.54 5.60 13.05
N VAL A 90 -3.68 6.22 12.71
CA VAL A 90 -3.85 6.90 11.43
C VAL A 90 -2.85 8.06 11.27
N SER A 91 -2.42 8.68 12.37
CA SER A 91 -1.36 9.70 12.38
C SER A 91 -0.01 9.18 11.87
N GLU A 92 0.17 7.84 11.84
CA GLU A 92 1.34 7.18 11.29
C GLU A 92 1.30 7.07 9.75
N LEU A 93 0.14 7.32 9.14
CA LEU A 93 -0.13 7.18 7.72
C LEU A 93 -0.30 8.56 7.07
N ASP A 94 -0.24 8.61 5.76
CA ASP A 94 -0.57 9.79 4.96
C ASP A 94 -1.47 9.42 3.77
N ASP A 95 -1.98 10.44 3.08
CA ASP A 95 -2.76 10.24 1.85
C ASP A 95 -1.87 9.67 0.76
N MET A 96 -1.80 8.35 0.71
CA MET A 96 -0.97 7.66 -0.27
C MET A 96 -1.45 7.92 -1.71
N ILE A 97 -0.53 7.89 -2.65
CA ILE A 97 -0.85 7.96 -4.07
C ILE A 97 -1.48 6.62 -4.49
N LEU A 98 -2.65 6.68 -5.13
CA LEU A 98 -3.33 5.55 -5.75
C LEU A 98 -2.99 5.44 -7.23
N ARG A 99 -2.97 6.60 -7.95
CA ARG A 99 -2.61 6.72 -9.36
C ARG A 99 -1.54 7.80 -9.55
N ARG A 100 -0.47 7.42 -10.23
CA ARG A 100 0.66 8.28 -10.54
C ARG A 100 0.30 9.26 -11.67
N SER A 101 1.15 10.28 -11.88
CA SER A 101 0.97 11.27 -12.93
C SER A 101 1.07 10.71 -14.35
N ASP A 102 1.69 9.54 -14.52
CA ASP A 102 1.75 8.79 -15.77
C ASP A 102 0.51 7.89 -16.01
N GLY A 103 -0.50 7.96 -15.12
CA GLY A 103 -1.72 7.17 -15.18
C GLY A 103 -1.60 5.76 -14.61
N MET A 104 -0.42 5.34 -14.16
CA MET A 104 -0.22 4.00 -13.61
C MET A 104 -0.71 3.91 -12.16
N PRO A 105 -1.46 2.86 -11.79
CA PRO A 105 -1.81 2.60 -10.40
C PRO A 105 -0.57 2.25 -9.59
N THR A 106 -0.60 2.57 -8.30
CA THR A 106 0.47 2.17 -7.37
C THR A 106 0.31 0.73 -6.93
N TYR A 107 1.39 0.15 -6.41
CA TYR A 107 1.43 -1.23 -5.93
C TYR A 107 0.28 -1.57 -4.96
N ASN A 108 0.06 -0.76 -3.92
CA ASN A 108 -0.97 -1.05 -2.93
C ASN A 108 -2.38 -1.02 -3.53
N MET A 109 -2.64 -0.12 -4.47
CA MET A 109 -3.93 -0.05 -5.17
C MET A 109 -4.14 -1.27 -6.07
N ALA A 110 -3.13 -1.63 -6.87
CA ALA A 110 -3.20 -2.77 -7.76
C ALA A 110 -3.43 -4.08 -7.00
N VAL A 111 -2.66 -4.32 -5.94
CA VAL A 111 -2.80 -5.53 -5.10
C VAL A 111 -4.21 -5.66 -4.52
N VAL A 112 -4.78 -4.57 -3.99
CA VAL A 112 -6.12 -4.61 -3.40
C VAL A 112 -7.19 -4.95 -4.46
N VAL A 113 -7.11 -4.33 -5.64
CA VAL A 113 -8.08 -4.58 -6.72
C VAL A 113 -7.93 -5.99 -7.26
N ASP A 114 -6.70 -6.46 -7.50
CA ASP A 114 -6.44 -7.81 -8.00
C ASP A 114 -6.90 -8.88 -7.00
N ASP A 115 -6.57 -8.72 -5.71
CA ASP A 115 -6.97 -9.65 -4.65
C ASP A 115 -8.51 -9.73 -4.53
N HIS A 116 -9.19 -8.59 -4.62
CA HIS A 116 -10.65 -8.54 -4.59
C HIS A 116 -11.27 -9.20 -5.83
N ASP A 117 -10.82 -8.85 -7.03
CA ASP A 117 -11.37 -9.38 -8.30
C ASP A 117 -11.14 -10.89 -8.44
N MET A 118 -10.01 -11.38 -7.93
CA MET A 118 -9.68 -12.81 -7.89
C MET A 118 -10.36 -13.57 -6.73
N GLY A 119 -11.10 -12.90 -5.86
CA GLY A 119 -11.76 -13.53 -4.70
C GLY A 119 -10.78 -14.08 -3.67
N ILE A 120 -9.64 -13.42 -3.48
CA ILE A 120 -8.64 -13.85 -2.50
C ILE A 120 -9.19 -13.68 -1.09
N THR A 121 -9.26 -14.77 -0.35
CA THR A 121 -9.76 -14.81 1.03
C THR A 121 -8.66 -14.69 2.08
N HIS A 122 -7.42 -15.09 1.75
CA HIS A 122 -6.28 -15.10 2.66
C HIS A 122 -5.04 -14.56 1.95
N VAL A 123 -4.38 -13.57 2.56
CA VAL A 123 -3.13 -12.98 2.09
C VAL A 123 -2.01 -13.40 3.02
N ILE A 124 -1.25 -14.44 2.63
CA ILE A 124 -0.11 -14.97 3.40
C ILE A 124 1.17 -14.57 2.69
N ARG A 125 2.03 -13.79 3.38
CA ARG A 125 3.23 -13.21 2.77
C ARG A 125 4.33 -12.93 3.81
N GLY A 126 5.51 -12.51 3.35
CA GLY A 126 6.62 -12.14 4.25
C GLY A 126 6.29 -10.92 5.10
N ASP A 127 6.88 -10.84 6.28
CA ASP A 127 6.62 -9.78 7.27
C ASP A 127 7.23 -8.42 6.89
N ASP A 128 8.04 -8.36 5.84
CA ASP A 128 8.43 -7.11 5.18
C ASP A 128 7.24 -6.33 4.58
N HIS A 129 6.10 -6.98 4.42
CA HIS A 129 4.85 -6.38 3.94
C HIS A 129 3.88 -5.94 5.05
N VAL A 130 4.17 -6.15 6.33
CA VAL A 130 3.29 -5.75 7.45
C VAL A 130 2.95 -4.26 7.38
N SER A 131 3.92 -3.40 7.05
CA SER A 131 3.71 -1.94 6.94
C SER A 131 2.83 -1.51 5.76
N ASN A 132 2.59 -2.40 4.78
CA ASN A 132 1.66 -2.15 3.68
C ASN A 132 0.21 -2.49 4.06
N THR A 133 0.00 -3.41 4.99
CA THR A 133 -1.33 -3.91 5.34
C THR A 133 -2.29 -2.81 5.82
N PRO A 134 -1.93 -1.89 6.74
CA PRO A 134 -2.81 -0.80 7.13
C PRO A 134 -3.23 0.09 5.95
N LYS A 135 -2.33 0.31 5.00
CA LYS A 135 -2.59 1.10 3.79
C LYS A 135 -3.60 0.40 2.87
N GLN A 136 -3.44 -0.91 2.70
CA GLN A 136 -4.35 -1.74 1.90
C GLN A 136 -5.74 -1.83 2.57
N ILE A 137 -5.80 -1.99 3.89
CA ILE A 137 -7.05 -1.98 4.65
C ILE A 137 -7.83 -0.68 4.42
N LEU A 138 -7.15 0.47 4.42
CA LEU A 138 -7.79 1.76 4.15
C LEU A 138 -8.37 1.84 2.72
N ILE A 139 -7.75 1.20 1.74
CA ILE A 139 -8.30 1.11 0.38
C ILE A 139 -9.55 0.21 0.37
N TYR A 140 -9.49 -0.98 1.00
CA TYR A 140 -10.66 -1.87 1.14
C TYR A 140 -11.84 -1.15 1.81
N GLN A 141 -11.58 -0.43 2.90
CA GLN A 141 -12.60 0.33 3.63
C GLN A 141 -13.20 1.45 2.79
N ALA A 142 -12.38 2.20 2.05
CA ALA A 142 -12.85 3.25 1.15
C ALA A 142 -13.72 2.72 0.00
N LEU A 143 -13.50 1.48 -0.43
CA LEU A 143 -14.29 0.80 -1.45
C LEU A 143 -15.50 0.05 -0.88
N GLY A 144 -15.62 -0.07 0.45
CA GLY A 144 -16.66 -0.86 1.09
C GLY A 144 -16.53 -2.36 0.83
N TRP A 145 -15.31 -2.84 0.55
CA TRP A 145 -15.03 -4.24 0.26
C TRP A 145 -14.68 -5.03 1.53
N GLU A 146 -15.01 -6.31 1.52
CA GLU A 146 -14.67 -7.23 2.61
C GLU A 146 -13.16 -7.46 2.66
N LEU A 147 -12.59 -7.46 3.87
CA LEU A 147 -11.15 -7.67 4.08
C LEU A 147 -10.79 -9.15 3.95
N PRO A 148 -9.69 -9.48 3.28
CA PRO A 148 -9.10 -10.80 3.38
C PRO A 148 -8.49 -11.01 4.78
N VAL A 149 -8.28 -12.26 5.15
CA VAL A 149 -7.51 -12.61 6.34
C VAL A 149 -6.01 -12.44 6.04
N PHE A 150 -5.27 -11.76 6.91
CA PHE A 150 -3.84 -11.53 6.73
C PHE A 150 -2.99 -12.48 7.57
N GLY A 151 -1.87 -12.93 7.02
CA GLY A 151 -0.86 -13.71 7.73
C GLY A 151 0.54 -13.32 7.28
N HIS A 152 1.36 -12.78 8.18
CA HIS A 152 2.72 -12.34 7.88
C HIS A 152 3.75 -13.26 8.52
N VAL A 153 4.36 -14.11 7.70
CA VAL A 153 5.38 -15.08 8.13
C VAL A 153 6.74 -14.40 8.26
N PRO A 154 7.57 -14.81 9.23
CA PRO A 154 8.92 -14.29 9.37
C PRO A 154 9.75 -14.50 8.11
N MET A 155 10.60 -13.51 7.79
CA MET A 155 11.56 -13.65 6.69
C MET A 155 12.63 -14.69 7.04
N ILE A 156 12.98 -15.53 6.05
CA ILE A 156 14.12 -16.40 6.14
C ILE A 156 15.39 -15.56 5.94
N LEU A 157 16.27 -15.59 6.94
CA LEU A 157 17.52 -14.85 6.94
C LEU A 157 18.69 -15.75 6.57
N GLY A 158 19.66 -15.20 5.86
CA GLY A 158 20.95 -15.84 5.64
C GLY A 158 21.83 -15.84 6.91
N LYS A 159 23.02 -16.45 6.81
CA LYS A 159 24.01 -16.48 7.91
C LYS A 159 24.47 -15.08 8.33
N ASP A 160 24.38 -14.11 7.42
CA ASP A 160 24.67 -12.67 7.61
C ASP A 160 23.50 -11.89 8.22
N ARG A 161 22.40 -12.58 8.58
CA ARG A 161 21.15 -11.98 9.06
C ARG A 161 20.45 -11.03 8.07
N GLN A 162 20.86 -11.09 6.80
CA GLN A 162 20.18 -10.37 5.73
C GLN A 162 19.09 -11.26 5.12
N LYS A 163 18.08 -10.62 4.51
CA LYS A 163 17.01 -11.32 3.77
C LYS A 163 17.63 -12.29 2.76
N LEU A 164 17.31 -13.57 2.87
CA LEU A 164 17.78 -14.58 1.94
C LEU A 164 17.26 -14.26 0.53
N SER A 165 18.18 -14.03 -0.40
CA SER A 165 17.85 -13.71 -1.79
C SER A 165 18.58 -14.68 -2.74
N LYS A 166 18.09 -14.80 -3.97
CA LYS A 166 18.73 -15.62 -5.01
C LYS A 166 20.21 -15.28 -5.20
N ARG A 167 20.62 -14.02 -4.95
CA ARG A 167 22.03 -13.57 -5.02
C ARG A 167 22.90 -14.10 -3.87
N HIS A 168 22.29 -14.55 -2.76
CA HIS A 168 22.98 -15.06 -1.57
C HIS A 168 22.86 -16.59 -1.48
N GLY A 169 22.62 -17.29 -2.58
CA GLY A 169 22.52 -18.75 -2.60
C GLY A 169 21.26 -19.27 -1.90
N ALA A 170 20.14 -18.53 -2.05
CA ALA A 170 18.83 -19.02 -1.59
C ALA A 170 18.53 -20.36 -2.27
N ARG A 171 18.42 -21.41 -1.48
CA ARG A 171 18.05 -22.74 -1.95
C ARG A 171 16.55 -22.79 -2.23
N SER A 172 16.19 -23.52 -3.26
CA SER A 172 14.77 -23.81 -3.52
C SER A 172 14.25 -24.81 -2.46
N VAL A 173 12.91 -24.88 -2.30
CA VAL A 173 12.28 -25.90 -1.44
C VAL A 173 12.72 -27.30 -1.85
N VAL A 174 12.86 -27.57 -3.15
CA VAL A 174 13.32 -28.85 -3.70
C VAL A 174 14.76 -29.18 -3.29
N GLU A 175 15.66 -28.20 -3.31
CA GLU A 175 17.04 -28.37 -2.83
C GLU A 175 17.10 -28.64 -1.33
N SER A 176 16.25 -27.93 -0.55
CA SER A 176 16.15 -28.17 0.90
C SER A 176 15.60 -29.57 1.21
N GLN A 177 14.66 -30.07 0.41
CA GLN A 177 14.14 -31.42 0.52
C GLN A 177 15.21 -32.47 0.19
N ASN A 178 16.00 -32.26 -0.86
CA ASN A 178 17.09 -33.15 -1.25
C ASN A 178 18.22 -33.22 -0.19
N ASP A 179 18.40 -32.13 0.58
CA ASP A 179 19.34 -32.04 1.68
C ASP A 179 18.79 -32.64 3.01
N GLY A 180 17.55 -33.14 3.00
CA GLY A 180 16.92 -33.74 4.19
C GLY A 180 16.49 -32.70 5.25
N LEU A 181 16.26 -31.48 4.86
CA LEU A 181 15.82 -30.39 5.74
C LEU A 181 14.28 -30.23 5.81
N LEU A 182 13.56 -31.03 5.00
CA LEU A 182 12.07 -31.07 4.93
C LEU A 182 11.64 -32.53 4.90
#